data_26795c47fc2132009ad22500d2dcb205
#
_entry.id   26795c47fc2132009ad22500d2dcb205
#
_cell.length_a   1.000
_cell.length_b   1.000
_cell.length_c   1.000
_cell.angle_alpha   90.00
_cell.angle_beta   90.00
_cell.angle_gamma   90.00
#
_symmetry.space_group_name_H-M   'P 1'
#
loop_
_entity.id
_entity.type
_entity.pdbx_description
1 polymer ?
#
loop_
_entity_poly.entity_id
_entity_poly.type
_entity_poly.pdbx_seq_one_letter_code
_entity_poly.pdbx_strand_id
1 'polypeptide(L)'
;MFVRSHSVPTRPERGAVTLRASGLGVERGSLRVLDGVEFAVAAGEIVALVGPNGAGKSTLLAALAGELTPSAGVVELDGRSLAHWSPLDMARRRAVLPQSHTVGFPFTAREVVAMGRAPWQRTELRERDTERIAAAMAAADVEHLAARPFPALSGGERARVALARVLAQDTGTLLLDEPTAALDLGHQESVLRLAAERAAAGAAVVVVLHDLGLAAAYADRVAVLESGRIAADGPPRQVLTTELLTRVYRHPVEVLDHPVTGAQLVLPVRR
;
A
#
# COMPACT_ATOMS: atom_id res chain seq x y z
N MET A 1 -7.42 -35.85 13.99
CA MET A 1 -7.18 -35.17 12.70
C MET A 1 -8.15 -33.99 12.61
N PHE A 2 -7.76 -32.85 13.16
CA PHE A 2 -8.60 -31.64 13.13
C PHE A 2 -8.49 -30.99 11.75
N VAL A 3 -9.51 -31.14 10.94
CA VAL A 3 -9.71 -30.30 9.75
C VAL A 3 -9.97 -28.88 10.29
N ARG A 4 -8.93 -28.02 10.32
CA ARG A 4 -9.14 -26.60 10.53
C ARG A 4 -9.94 -26.10 9.33
N SER A 5 -11.20 -25.80 9.57
CA SER A 5 -12.05 -25.08 8.62
C SER A 5 -11.29 -23.81 8.24
N HIS A 6 -10.84 -23.70 7.00
CA HIS A 6 -10.21 -22.50 6.47
C HIS A 6 -11.32 -21.50 6.15
N SER A 7 -11.90 -20.90 7.21
CA SER A 7 -12.95 -19.90 7.06
C SER A 7 -12.43 -18.71 6.25
N VAL A 8 -13.21 -18.30 5.27
CA VAL A 8 -13.00 -17.04 4.55
C VAL A 8 -13.17 -15.90 5.55
N PRO A 9 -12.20 -14.97 5.68
CA PRO A 9 -12.36 -13.83 6.56
C PRO A 9 -13.55 -12.97 6.10
N THR A 10 -14.36 -12.51 7.05
CA THR A 10 -15.37 -11.49 6.79
C THR A 10 -14.68 -10.17 6.49
N ARG A 11 -15.23 -9.40 5.57
CA ARG A 11 -14.73 -8.03 5.35
C ARG A 11 -15.04 -7.19 6.58
N PRO A 12 -14.08 -6.37 7.05
CA PRO A 12 -14.31 -5.47 8.17
C PRO A 12 -15.40 -4.44 7.81
N GLU A 13 -16.14 -4.00 8.83
CA GLU A 13 -17.10 -2.90 8.67
C GLU A 13 -16.37 -1.58 8.38
N ARG A 14 -16.97 -0.72 7.58
CA ARG A 14 -16.40 0.60 7.26
C ARG A 14 -16.10 1.38 8.54
N GLY A 15 -14.91 1.95 8.64
CA GLY A 15 -14.41 2.66 9.83
C GLY A 15 -13.78 1.76 10.90
N ALA A 16 -13.91 0.43 10.81
CA ALA A 16 -13.20 -0.46 11.70
C ALA A 16 -11.70 -0.45 11.40
N VAL A 17 -10.87 -0.30 12.43
CA VAL A 17 -9.41 -0.37 12.28
C VAL A 17 -9.01 -1.79 11.89
N THR A 18 -8.40 -1.94 10.71
CA THR A 18 -7.94 -3.23 10.19
C THR A 18 -6.48 -3.50 10.49
N LEU A 19 -5.67 -2.44 10.54
CA LEU A 19 -4.23 -2.55 10.78
C LEU A 19 -3.81 -1.45 11.75
N ARG A 20 -3.06 -1.82 12.79
CA ARG A 20 -2.56 -0.91 13.84
C ARG A 20 -1.12 -1.24 14.18
N ALA A 21 -0.30 -0.22 14.35
CA ALA A 21 1.01 -0.31 14.99
C ALA A 21 0.97 0.55 16.25
N SER A 22 1.43 -0.02 17.37
CA SER A 22 1.50 0.68 18.67
C SER A 22 2.89 0.58 19.25
N GLY A 23 3.51 1.74 19.50
CA GLY A 23 4.86 1.86 20.05
C GLY A 23 5.91 1.20 19.16
N LEU A 24 5.69 1.16 17.84
CA LEU A 24 6.49 0.35 16.93
C LEU A 24 7.93 0.86 16.83
N GLY A 25 8.88 0.00 17.17
CA GLY A 25 10.31 0.20 16.99
C GLY A 25 10.91 -0.86 16.05
N VAL A 26 11.81 -0.44 15.16
CA VAL A 26 12.56 -1.35 14.28
C VAL A 26 14.03 -0.94 14.28
N GLU A 27 14.91 -1.90 14.51
CA GLU A 27 16.36 -1.74 14.45
C GLU A 27 16.95 -2.53 13.30
N ARG A 28 17.96 -1.97 12.62
CA ARG A 28 18.80 -2.64 11.63
C ARG A 28 20.27 -2.50 12.07
N GLY A 29 20.83 -3.57 12.63
CA GLY A 29 22.11 -3.50 13.32
C GLY A 29 22.02 -2.54 14.52
N SER A 30 22.88 -1.54 14.58
CA SER A 30 22.86 -0.50 15.63
C SER A 30 21.96 0.70 15.29
N LEU A 31 21.39 0.74 14.10
CA LEU A 31 20.57 1.87 13.66
C LEU A 31 19.09 1.63 14.01
N ARG A 32 18.52 2.53 14.82
CA ARG A 32 17.07 2.59 15.04
C ARG A 32 16.43 3.28 13.84
N VAL A 33 15.69 2.51 13.04
CA VAL A 33 15.02 2.99 11.81
C VAL A 33 13.63 3.52 12.11
N LEU A 34 12.91 2.85 13.04
CA LEU A 34 11.62 3.32 13.56
C LEU A 34 11.68 3.40 15.07
N ASP A 35 11.06 4.43 15.65
CA ASP A 35 11.12 4.72 17.06
C ASP A 35 9.77 5.19 17.59
N GLY A 36 9.06 4.28 18.27
CA GLY A 36 7.79 4.57 18.94
C GLY A 36 6.68 5.01 17.99
N VAL A 37 6.59 4.38 16.79
CA VAL A 37 5.59 4.77 15.80
C VAL A 37 4.20 4.29 16.23
N GLU A 38 3.25 5.24 16.28
CA GLU A 38 1.81 5.02 16.39
C GLU A 38 1.20 5.20 14.99
N PHE A 39 0.51 4.19 14.49
CA PHE A 39 -0.13 4.24 13.17
C PHE A 39 -1.35 3.32 13.14
N ALA A 40 -2.40 3.72 12.44
CA ALA A 40 -3.54 2.86 12.17
C ALA A 40 -4.17 3.20 10.81
N VAL A 41 -4.86 2.23 10.21
CA VAL A 41 -5.72 2.44 9.03
C VAL A 41 -7.02 1.70 9.21
N ALA A 42 -8.13 2.32 8.80
CA ALA A 42 -9.47 1.77 8.91
C ALA A 42 -10.00 1.28 7.55
N ALA A 43 -10.97 0.37 7.59
CA ALA A 43 -11.72 -0.07 6.43
C ALA A 43 -12.45 1.11 5.79
N GLY A 44 -12.30 1.27 4.49
CA GLY A 44 -12.86 2.40 3.75
C GLY A 44 -12.00 3.66 3.76
N GLU A 45 -10.73 3.56 4.18
CA GLU A 45 -9.78 4.66 4.26
C GLU A 45 -8.56 4.41 3.37
N ILE A 46 -8.06 5.46 2.72
CA ILE A 46 -6.76 5.49 2.07
C ILE A 46 -5.81 6.43 2.82
N VAL A 47 -4.71 5.89 3.34
CA VAL A 47 -3.67 6.63 4.05
C VAL A 47 -2.39 6.67 3.22
N ALA A 48 -1.93 7.88 2.89
CA ALA A 48 -0.64 8.08 2.24
C ALA A 48 0.48 8.22 3.28
N LEU A 49 1.52 7.38 3.16
CA LEU A 49 2.78 7.54 3.90
C LEU A 49 3.74 8.37 3.06
N VAL A 50 4.10 9.55 3.54
CA VAL A 50 5.03 10.46 2.87
C VAL A 50 6.20 10.82 3.78
N GLY A 51 7.25 11.43 3.23
CA GLY A 51 8.45 11.83 3.97
C GLY A 51 9.72 11.66 3.14
N PRO A 52 10.84 12.23 3.57
CA PRO A 52 12.10 12.18 2.83
C PRO A 52 12.63 10.74 2.67
N ASN A 53 13.60 10.59 1.76
CA ASN A 53 14.32 9.31 1.62
C ASN A 53 15.03 8.98 2.93
N GLY A 54 14.98 7.70 3.31
CA GLY A 54 15.56 7.24 4.58
C GLY A 54 14.71 7.53 5.83
N ALA A 55 13.54 8.16 5.72
CA ALA A 55 12.67 8.41 6.87
C ALA A 55 12.09 7.15 7.53
N GLY A 56 12.15 5.98 6.85
CA GLY A 56 11.65 4.71 7.39
C GLY A 56 10.33 4.23 6.76
N LYS A 57 9.82 4.87 5.70
CA LYS A 57 8.51 4.54 5.07
C LYS A 57 8.37 3.07 4.67
N SER A 58 9.29 2.56 3.84
CA SER A 58 9.27 1.14 3.41
C SER A 58 9.53 0.18 4.58
N THR A 59 10.29 0.62 5.61
CA THR A 59 10.48 -0.17 6.84
C THR A 59 9.18 -0.25 7.64
N LEU A 60 8.45 0.86 7.76
CA LEU A 60 7.11 0.86 8.39
C LEU A 60 6.16 -0.04 7.62
N LEU A 61 6.10 0.11 6.28
CA LEU A 61 5.24 -0.73 5.45
C LEU A 61 5.59 -2.22 5.58
N ALA A 62 6.88 -2.58 5.57
CA ALA A 62 7.33 -3.97 5.75
C ALA A 62 7.00 -4.53 7.14
N ALA A 63 7.08 -3.71 8.20
CA ALA A 63 6.64 -4.12 9.54
C ALA A 63 5.12 -4.31 9.60
N LEU A 64 4.33 -3.40 9.01
CA LEU A 64 2.87 -3.52 8.87
C LEU A 64 2.49 -4.76 8.03
N ALA A 65 3.31 -5.08 7.03
CA ALA A 65 3.15 -6.29 6.24
C ALA A 65 3.51 -7.59 7.00
N GLY A 66 4.20 -7.52 8.13
CA GLY A 66 4.72 -8.68 8.86
C GLY A 66 5.94 -9.31 8.18
N GLU A 67 6.62 -8.59 7.31
CA GLU A 67 7.88 -8.99 6.67
C GLU A 67 9.09 -8.71 7.57
N LEU A 68 8.92 -7.79 8.52
CA LEU A 68 9.91 -7.45 9.55
C LEU A 68 9.31 -7.67 10.92
N THR A 69 10.08 -8.32 11.80
CA THR A 69 9.73 -8.43 13.23
C THR A 69 10.14 -7.14 13.95
N PRO A 70 9.22 -6.45 14.63
CA PRO A 70 9.54 -5.28 15.44
C PRO A 70 10.55 -5.59 16.55
N SER A 71 11.44 -4.64 16.87
CA SER A 71 12.29 -4.69 18.05
C SER A 71 11.56 -4.20 19.31
N ALA A 72 10.50 -3.39 19.13
CA ALA A 72 9.62 -2.91 20.20
C ALA A 72 8.21 -2.66 19.65
N GLY A 73 7.22 -2.65 20.52
CA GLY A 73 5.82 -2.43 20.16
C GLY A 73 5.17 -3.64 19.51
N VAL A 74 4.01 -3.42 18.92
CA VAL A 74 3.19 -4.48 18.32
C VAL A 74 2.52 -3.99 17.05
N VAL A 75 2.36 -4.90 16.06
CA VAL A 75 1.49 -4.69 14.91
C VAL A 75 0.32 -5.67 15.01
N GLU A 76 -0.89 -5.15 14.85
CA GLU A 76 -2.13 -5.91 14.87
C GLU A 76 -2.84 -5.83 13.52
N LEU A 77 -3.36 -6.96 13.06
CA LEU A 77 -4.22 -7.10 11.89
C LEU A 77 -5.57 -7.64 12.36
N ASP A 78 -6.66 -6.93 12.08
CA ASP A 78 -8.01 -7.25 12.55
C ASP A 78 -8.06 -7.47 14.08
N GLY A 79 -7.40 -6.59 14.84
CA GLY A 79 -7.36 -6.60 16.32
C GLY A 79 -6.53 -7.73 16.93
N ARG A 80 -5.75 -8.46 16.14
CA ARG A 80 -4.91 -9.57 16.61
C ARG A 80 -3.46 -9.35 16.17
N SER A 81 -2.50 -9.49 17.09
CA SER A 81 -1.07 -9.36 16.80
C SER A 81 -0.63 -10.24 15.64
N LEU A 82 0.21 -9.68 14.74
CA LEU A 82 0.73 -10.40 13.57
C LEU A 82 1.48 -11.69 13.96
N ALA A 83 2.12 -11.72 15.12
CA ALA A 83 2.82 -12.92 15.63
C ALA A 83 1.91 -14.14 15.83
N HIS A 84 0.62 -13.93 15.93
CA HIS A 84 -0.37 -15.00 16.14
C HIS A 84 -1.08 -15.44 14.85
N TRP A 85 -0.80 -14.79 13.71
CA TRP A 85 -1.37 -15.18 12.43
C TRP A 85 -0.46 -16.17 11.69
N SER A 86 -1.04 -17.16 11.04
CA SER A 86 -0.31 -17.94 10.04
C SER A 86 -0.04 -17.07 8.79
N PRO A 87 1.05 -17.35 8.04
CA PRO A 87 1.30 -16.62 6.78
C PRO A 87 0.11 -16.68 5.80
N LEU A 88 -0.57 -17.84 5.76
CA LEU A 88 -1.75 -18.04 4.90
C LEU A 88 -2.94 -17.19 5.35
N ASP A 89 -3.20 -17.12 6.66
CA ASP A 89 -4.31 -16.32 7.19
C ASP A 89 -4.05 -14.82 7.03
N MET A 90 -2.80 -14.38 7.18
CA MET A 90 -2.40 -13.01 6.83
C MET A 90 -2.62 -12.71 5.35
N ALA A 91 -2.19 -13.62 4.46
CA ALA A 91 -2.35 -13.43 3.01
C ALA A 91 -3.82 -13.39 2.56
N ARG A 92 -4.76 -13.90 3.34
CA ARG A 92 -6.21 -13.77 3.10
C ARG A 92 -6.79 -12.44 3.57
N ARG A 93 -6.07 -11.68 4.38
CA ARG A 93 -6.54 -10.41 4.98
C ARG A 93 -5.86 -9.20 4.38
N ARG A 94 -4.57 -9.33 4.03
CA ARG A 94 -3.80 -8.25 3.43
C ARG A 94 -3.06 -8.69 2.18
N ALA A 95 -2.96 -7.78 1.22
CA ALA A 95 -2.12 -7.92 0.04
C ALA A 95 -1.04 -6.84 0.05
N VAL A 96 0.15 -7.18 -0.46
CA VAL A 96 1.32 -6.30 -0.46
C VAL A 96 1.83 -6.14 -1.88
N LEU A 97 2.00 -4.90 -2.32
CA LEU A 97 2.75 -4.54 -3.51
C LEU A 97 4.12 -4.03 -3.06
N PRO A 98 5.20 -4.81 -3.21
CA PRO A 98 6.54 -4.36 -2.86
C PRO A 98 7.08 -3.38 -3.91
N GLN A 99 8.06 -2.55 -3.55
CA GLN A 99 8.73 -1.61 -4.43
C GLN A 99 9.40 -2.30 -5.64
N SER A 100 9.96 -3.49 -5.46
CA SER A 100 10.58 -4.26 -6.54
C SER A 100 9.73 -5.44 -6.97
N HIS A 101 9.60 -5.62 -8.30
CA HIS A 101 8.77 -6.65 -8.92
C HIS A 101 9.64 -7.62 -9.72
N THR A 102 10.29 -8.56 -9.03
CA THR A 102 11.08 -9.61 -9.68
C THR A 102 10.38 -10.96 -9.57
N VAL A 103 10.32 -11.69 -10.68
CA VAL A 103 9.85 -13.08 -10.74
C VAL A 103 10.96 -13.90 -11.35
N GLY A 104 11.43 -14.93 -10.64
CA GLY A 104 12.63 -15.69 -11.00
C GLY A 104 12.47 -16.63 -12.21
N PHE A 105 11.26 -16.80 -12.74
CA PHE A 105 10.94 -17.67 -13.86
C PHE A 105 10.13 -16.92 -14.94
N PRO A 106 10.15 -17.38 -16.21
CA PRO A 106 9.48 -16.71 -17.32
C PRO A 106 7.96 -16.99 -17.37
N PHE A 107 7.28 -16.81 -16.24
CA PHE A 107 5.81 -16.87 -16.21
C PHE A 107 5.21 -15.78 -17.09
N THR A 108 4.06 -16.07 -17.67
CA THR A 108 3.24 -15.08 -18.37
C THR A 108 2.63 -14.05 -17.41
N ALA A 109 2.25 -12.89 -17.90
CA ALA A 109 1.57 -11.87 -17.09
C ALA A 109 0.32 -12.43 -16.39
N ARG A 110 -0.49 -13.24 -17.10
CA ARG A 110 -1.66 -13.90 -16.51
C ARG A 110 -1.31 -14.86 -15.36
N GLU A 111 -0.25 -15.64 -15.51
CA GLU A 111 0.21 -16.54 -14.44
C GLU A 111 0.70 -15.77 -13.21
N VAL A 112 1.40 -14.65 -13.41
CA VAL A 112 1.82 -13.76 -12.30
C VAL A 112 0.60 -13.20 -11.59
N VAL A 113 -0.42 -12.75 -12.29
CA VAL A 113 -1.68 -12.27 -11.67
C VAL A 113 -2.38 -13.42 -10.92
N ALA A 114 -2.40 -14.62 -11.50
CA ALA A 114 -3.00 -15.81 -10.88
C ALA A 114 -2.32 -16.20 -9.56
N MET A 115 -1.02 -15.88 -9.35
CA MET A 115 -0.34 -16.10 -8.06
C MET A 115 -1.03 -15.35 -6.90
N GLY A 116 -1.70 -14.22 -7.18
CA GLY A 116 -2.52 -13.52 -6.19
C GLY A 116 -3.65 -14.38 -5.61
N ARG A 117 -4.11 -15.40 -6.35
CA ARG A 117 -5.16 -16.32 -5.90
C ARG A 117 -4.66 -17.50 -5.06
N ALA A 118 -3.34 -17.66 -4.91
CA ALA A 118 -2.76 -18.78 -4.15
C ALA A 118 -3.33 -18.96 -2.73
N PRO A 119 -3.62 -17.89 -1.94
CA PRO A 119 -4.21 -18.04 -0.61
C PRO A 119 -5.60 -18.70 -0.60
N TRP A 120 -6.33 -18.67 -1.72
CA TRP A 120 -7.73 -19.10 -1.83
C TRP A 120 -7.90 -20.50 -2.43
N GLN A 121 -6.82 -21.15 -2.90
CA GLN A 121 -6.89 -22.44 -3.61
C GLN A 121 -7.56 -23.59 -2.84
N ARG A 122 -7.59 -23.53 -1.50
CA ARG A 122 -8.23 -24.53 -0.63
C ARG A 122 -9.52 -23.99 0.02
N THR A 123 -10.19 -23.06 -0.62
CA THR A 123 -11.46 -22.48 -0.18
C THR A 123 -12.49 -22.57 -1.30
N GLU A 124 -13.75 -22.36 -0.99
CA GLU A 124 -14.83 -22.22 -1.98
C GLU A 124 -14.62 -21.04 -2.95
N LEU A 125 -13.82 -20.03 -2.54
CA LEU A 125 -13.52 -18.86 -3.39
C LEU A 125 -12.62 -19.20 -4.59
N ARG A 126 -12.05 -20.41 -4.67
CA ARG A 126 -11.30 -20.89 -5.84
C ARG A 126 -12.16 -20.89 -7.12
N GLU A 127 -13.44 -21.17 -7.01
CA GLU A 127 -14.34 -21.18 -8.16
C GLU A 127 -14.43 -19.80 -8.85
N ARG A 128 -14.13 -18.74 -8.11
CA ARG A 128 -14.10 -17.35 -8.61
C ARG A 128 -12.74 -16.90 -9.16
N ASP A 129 -11.73 -17.76 -9.17
CA ASP A 129 -10.36 -17.36 -9.55
C ASP A 129 -10.29 -16.81 -10.97
N THR A 130 -10.94 -17.46 -11.94
CA THR A 130 -10.94 -17.00 -13.34
C THR A 130 -11.56 -15.61 -13.48
N GLU A 131 -12.69 -15.37 -12.83
CA GLU A 131 -13.39 -14.07 -12.79
C GLU A 131 -12.49 -13.00 -12.15
N ARG A 132 -11.91 -13.31 -10.97
CA ARG A 132 -11.09 -12.36 -10.21
C ARG A 132 -9.78 -11.99 -10.92
N ILE A 133 -9.14 -12.97 -11.58
CA ILE A 133 -7.94 -12.71 -12.40
C ILE A 133 -8.29 -11.81 -13.57
N ALA A 134 -9.36 -12.09 -14.31
CA ALA A 134 -9.78 -11.28 -15.45
C ALA A 134 -10.14 -9.84 -15.01
N ALA A 135 -10.93 -9.69 -13.95
CA ALA A 135 -11.29 -8.38 -13.41
C ALA A 135 -10.07 -7.57 -12.94
N ALA A 136 -9.10 -8.23 -12.29
CA ALA A 136 -7.89 -7.56 -11.85
C ALA A 136 -6.99 -7.12 -13.04
N MET A 137 -6.91 -7.94 -14.10
CA MET A 137 -6.18 -7.59 -15.31
C MET A 137 -6.81 -6.42 -16.05
N ALA A 138 -8.14 -6.43 -16.18
CA ALA A 138 -8.90 -5.33 -16.79
C ALA A 138 -8.71 -4.03 -15.98
N ALA A 139 -8.86 -4.09 -14.67
CA ALA A 139 -8.70 -2.92 -13.80
C ALA A 139 -7.31 -2.27 -13.90
N ALA A 140 -6.26 -3.07 -14.07
CA ALA A 140 -4.88 -2.60 -14.23
C ALA A 140 -4.46 -2.33 -15.69
N ASP A 141 -5.38 -2.45 -16.65
CA ASP A 141 -5.14 -2.29 -18.09
C ASP A 141 -3.96 -3.16 -18.60
N VAL A 142 -4.01 -4.47 -18.29
CA VAL A 142 -2.95 -5.43 -18.68
C VAL A 142 -3.48 -6.69 -19.37
N GLU A 143 -4.75 -6.72 -19.79
CA GLU A 143 -5.35 -7.87 -20.50
C GLU A 143 -4.60 -8.21 -21.78
N HIS A 144 -4.20 -7.20 -22.54
CA HIS A 144 -3.44 -7.33 -23.78
C HIS A 144 -2.04 -7.94 -23.59
N LEU A 145 -1.55 -7.97 -22.35
CA LEU A 145 -0.25 -8.55 -21.97
C LEU A 145 -0.36 -10.01 -21.48
N ALA A 146 -1.56 -10.58 -21.39
CA ALA A 146 -1.84 -11.83 -20.67
C ALA A 146 -0.88 -12.98 -21.04
N ALA A 147 -0.56 -13.15 -22.31
CA ALA A 147 0.30 -14.22 -22.81
C ALA A 147 1.80 -13.85 -22.88
N ARG A 148 2.16 -12.58 -22.61
CA ARG A 148 3.56 -12.15 -22.67
C ARG A 148 4.34 -12.63 -21.44
N PRO A 149 5.59 -13.12 -21.60
CA PRO A 149 6.47 -13.42 -20.49
C PRO A 149 6.72 -12.17 -19.62
N PHE A 150 6.54 -12.28 -18.30
CA PHE A 150 6.71 -11.18 -17.36
C PHE A 150 8.09 -10.49 -17.45
N PRO A 151 9.22 -11.23 -17.60
CA PRO A 151 10.53 -10.59 -17.77
C PRO A 151 10.66 -9.75 -19.05
N ALA A 152 9.86 -10.04 -20.09
CA ALA A 152 9.88 -9.32 -21.36
C ALA A 152 9.03 -8.03 -21.37
N LEU A 153 8.36 -7.72 -20.26
CA LEU A 153 7.56 -6.52 -20.07
C LEU A 153 8.46 -5.32 -19.73
N SER A 154 8.03 -4.12 -20.14
CA SER A 154 8.64 -2.86 -19.67
C SER A 154 8.47 -2.67 -18.15
N GLY A 155 9.20 -1.71 -17.55
CA GLY A 155 9.07 -1.41 -16.13
C GLY A 155 7.64 -1.07 -15.71
N GLY A 156 6.97 -0.20 -16.46
CA GLY A 156 5.58 0.19 -16.22
C GLY A 156 4.59 -0.95 -16.43
N GLU A 157 4.75 -1.78 -17.47
CA GLU A 157 3.92 -2.98 -17.68
C GLU A 157 4.07 -3.96 -16.50
N ARG A 158 5.32 -4.21 -16.04
CA ARG A 158 5.57 -5.05 -14.85
C ARG A 158 4.91 -4.51 -13.59
N ALA A 159 4.99 -3.20 -13.35
CA ALA A 159 4.35 -2.56 -12.21
C ALA A 159 2.83 -2.76 -12.24
N ARG A 160 2.17 -2.56 -13.39
CA ARG A 160 0.73 -2.78 -13.54
C ARG A 160 0.33 -4.25 -13.39
N VAL A 161 1.10 -5.20 -13.93
CA VAL A 161 0.86 -6.64 -13.73
C VAL A 161 1.02 -7.02 -12.25
N ALA A 162 2.02 -6.45 -11.55
CA ALA A 162 2.20 -6.68 -10.12
C ALA A 162 1.03 -6.09 -9.30
N LEU A 163 0.52 -4.92 -9.69
CA LEU A 163 -0.71 -4.35 -9.09
C LEU A 163 -1.91 -5.27 -9.34
N ALA A 164 -2.09 -5.76 -10.58
CA ALA A 164 -3.16 -6.71 -10.90
C ALA A 164 -3.09 -7.98 -10.03
N ARG A 165 -1.90 -8.50 -9.74
CA ARG A 165 -1.70 -9.60 -8.81
C ARG A 165 -2.22 -9.29 -7.40
N VAL A 166 -1.92 -8.09 -6.88
CA VAL A 166 -2.40 -7.62 -5.57
C VAL A 166 -3.92 -7.49 -5.55
N LEU A 167 -4.50 -6.93 -6.62
CA LEU A 167 -5.95 -6.79 -6.76
C LEU A 167 -6.67 -8.14 -6.87
N ALA A 168 -6.08 -9.11 -7.59
CA ALA A 168 -6.62 -10.44 -7.72
C ALA A 168 -6.68 -11.19 -6.37
N GLN A 169 -5.82 -10.83 -5.42
CA GLN A 169 -5.84 -11.41 -4.07
C GLN A 169 -7.13 -11.08 -3.31
N ASP A 170 -7.78 -9.94 -3.60
CA ASP A 170 -9.11 -9.54 -3.11
C ASP A 170 -9.21 -9.55 -1.57
N THR A 171 -8.31 -8.85 -0.92
CA THR A 171 -8.22 -8.75 0.54
C THR A 171 -8.84 -7.46 1.08
N GLY A 172 -9.09 -7.42 2.40
CA GLY A 172 -9.62 -6.23 3.09
C GLY A 172 -8.58 -5.15 3.37
N THR A 173 -7.27 -5.44 3.24
CA THR A 173 -6.19 -4.47 3.46
C THR A 173 -5.19 -4.53 2.31
N LEU A 174 -4.81 -3.37 1.78
CA LEU A 174 -3.81 -3.21 0.72
C LEU A 174 -2.64 -2.37 1.24
N LEU A 175 -1.42 -2.86 1.05
CA LEU A 175 -0.17 -2.18 1.37
C LEU A 175 0.62 -1.99 0.08
N LEU A 176 0.80 -0.73 -0.35
CA LEU A 176 1.37 -0.39 -1.65
C LEU A 176 2.66 0.42 -1.45
N ASP A 177 3.81 -0.16 -1.77
CA ASP A 177 5.11 0.52 -1.67
C ASP A 177 5.48 1.16 -3.01
N GLU A 178 5.37 2.48 -3.10
CA GLU A 178 5.71 3.29 -4.27
C GLU A 178 5.07 2.79 -5.59
N PRO A 179 3.76 2.57 -5.64
CA PRO A 179 3.10 1.94 -6.79
C PRO A 179 3.18 2.77 -8.08
N THR A 180 3.61 4.02 -7.98
CA THR A 180 3.66 4.99 -9.08
C THR A 180 5.08 5.24 -9.62
N ALA A 181 6.14 4.70 -9.00
CA ALA A 181 7.53 5.09 -9.26
C ALA A 181 8.04 4.86 -10.70
N ALA A 182 7.50 3.86 -11.42
CA ALA A 182 7.94 3.50 -12.77
C ALA A 182 6.90 3.85 -13.85
N LEU A 183 5.90 4.68 -13.53
CA LEU A 183 4.75 4.96 -14.38
C LEU A 183 4.77 6.40 -14.90
N ASP A 184 4.26 6.59 -16.11
CA ASP A 184 3.92 7.91 -16.62
C ASP A 184 2.69 8.50 -15.90
N LEU A 185 2.44 9.81 -16.12
CA LEU A 185 1.41 10.55 -15.43
C LEU A 185 0.03 9.89 -15.52
N GLY A 186 -0.40 9.44 -16.69
CA GLY A 186 -1.72 8.83 -16.87
C GLY A 186 -1.88 7.51 -16.10
N HIS A 187 -0.82 6.71 -16.05
CA HIS A 187 -0.82 5.46 -15.30
C HIS A 187 -0.70 5.68 -13.79
N GLN A 188 0.03 6.72 -13.32
CA GLN A 188 0.07 7.10 -11.91
C GLN A 188 -1.32 7.44 -11.39
N GLU A 189 -2.05 8.30 -12.11
CA GLU A 189 -3.44 8.65 -11.82
C GLU A 189 -4.36 7.43 -11.80
N SER A 190 -4.20 6.52 -12.76
CA SER A 190 -5.02 5.31 -12.84
C SER A 190 -4.79 4.37 -11.66
N VAL A 191 -3.56 4.20 -11.21
CA VAL A 191 -3.20 3.37 -10.03
C VAL A 191 -3.82 3.94 -8.75
N LEU A 192 -3.73 5.26 -8.53
CA LEU A 192 -4.26 5.87 -7.32
C LEU A 192 -5.78 5.96 -7.32
N ARG A 193 -6.40 6.21 -8.48
CA ARG A 193 -7.86 6.10 -8.61
C ARG A 193 -8.33 4.70 -8.24
N LEU A 194 -7.65 3.65 -8.72
CA LEU A 194 -7.97 2.27 -8.39
C LEU A 194 -7.81 1.97 -6.90
N ALA A 195 -6.76 2.52 -6.26
CA ALA A 195 -6.57 2.43 -4.81
C ALA A 195 -7.72 3.11 -4.05
N ALA A 196 -8.15 4.30 -4.49
CA ALA A 196 -9.29 5.01 -3.92
C ALA A 196 -10.62 4.26 -4.13
N GLU A 197 -10.85 3.68 -5.31
CA GLU A 197 -12.01 2.82 -5.58
C GLU A 197 -12.05 1.60 -4.64
N ARG A 198 -10.90 0.99 -4.35
CA ARG A 198 -10.80 -0.11 -3.38
C ARG A 198 -11.12 0.34 -1.96
N ALA A 199 -10.64 1.51 -1.55
CA ALA A 199 -10.99 2.10 -0.26
C ALA A 199 -12.49 2.41 -0.19
N ALA A 200 -13.06 3.04 -1.22
CA ALA A 200 -14.49 3.32 -1.31
C ALA A 200 -15.34 2.03 -1.23
N ALA A 201 -14.82 0.90 -1.76
CA ALA A 201 -15.43 -0.43 -1.66
C ALA A 201 -15.20 -1.12 -0.29
N GLY A 202 -14.62 -0.43 0.70
CA GLY A 202 -14.45 -0.88 2.08
C GLY A 202 -13.09 -1.52 2.39
N ALA A 203 -12.10 -1.46 1.49
CA ALA A 203 -10.74 -1.87 1.84
C ALA A 203 -10.03 -0.78 2.66
N ALA A 204 -9.10 -1.19 3.52
CA ALA A 204 -8.12 -0.29 4.09
C ALA A 204 -6.89 -0.22 3.17
N VAL A 205 -6.45 0.97 2.80
CA VAL A 205 -5.33 1.14 1.88
C VAL A 205 -4.23 1.99 2.51
N VAL A 206 -3.02 1.47 2.54
CA VAL A 206 -1.81 2.23 2.89
C VAL A 206 -0.94 2.32 1.64
N VAL A 207 -0.61 3.53 1.24
CA VAL A 207 0.22 3.78 0.05
C VAL A 207 1.41 4.66 0.38
N VAL A 208 2.61 4.21 0.06
CA VAL A 208 3.83 5.04 0.14
C VAL A 208 3.93 5.86 -1.13
N LEU A 209 4.03 7.17 -0.98
CA LEU A 209 4.13 8.11 -2.09
C LEU A 209 5.32 9.06 -1.91
N HIS A 210 5.95 9.43 -3.05
CA HIS A 210 6.93 10.51 -3.11
C HIS A 210 6.30 11.83 -3.57
N ASP A 211 5.28 11.75 -4.42
CA ASP A 211 4.56 12.90 -4.93
C ASP A 211 3.51 13.36 -3.90
N LEU A 212 3.72 14.55 -3.34
CA LEU A 212 2.84 15.15 -2.34
C LEU A 212 1.53 15.66 -2.95
N GLY A 213 1.54 16.02 -4.24
CA GLY A 213 0.33 16.41 -4.96
C GLY A 213 -0.61 15.22 -5.13
N LEU A 214 -0.07 14.05 -5.49
CA LEU A 214 -0.84 12.81 -5.55
C LEU A 214 -1.36 12.40 -4.16
N ALA A 215 -0.54 12.54 -3.11
CA ALA A 215 -1.00 12.28 -1.75
C ALA A 215 -2.15 13.22 -1.35
N ALA A 216 -2.05 14.51 -1.68
CA ALA A 216 -3.10 15.49 -1.41
C ALA A 216 -4.41 15.21 -2.18
N ALA A 217 -4.29 14.68 -3.41
CA ALA A 217 -5.45 14.45 -4.29
C ALA A 217 -6.23 13.17 -3.95
N TYR A 218 -5.55 12.13 -3.49
CA TYR A 218 -6.13 10.79 -3.39
C TYR A 218 -6.29 10.27 -1.96
N ALA A 219 -5.52 10.76 -1.00
CA ALA A 219 -5.57 10.23 0.36
C ALA A 219 -6.64 10.91 1.21
N ASP A 220 -7.37 10.12 2.00
CA ASP A 220 -8.22 10.62 3.07
C ASP A 220 -7.38 11.18 4.23
N ARG A 221 -6.22 10.56 4.47
CA ARG A 221 -5.28 10.95 5.51
C ARG A 221 -3.83 10.78 5.04
N VAL A 222 -2.98 11.70 5.47
CA VAL A 222 -1.54 11.68 5.19
C VAL A 222 -0.77 11.54 6.49
N ALA A 223 0.10 10.54 6.58
CA ALA A 223 1.05 10.37 7.66
C ALA A 223 2.45 10.75 7.16
N VAL A 224 3.03 11.78 7.76
CA VAL A 224 4.37 12.28 7.42
C VAL A 224 5.39 11.64 8.34
N LEU A 225 6.29 10.86 7.76
CA LEU A 225 7.38 10.21 8.48
C LEU A 225 8.65 11.05 8.39
N GLU A 226 9.27 11.34 9.55
CA GLU A 226 10.55 12.04 9.68
C GLU A 226 11.43 11.31 10.69
N SER A 227 12.63 10.90 10.27
CA SER A 227 13.62 10.27 11.15
C SER A 227 13.07 9.12 12.01
N GLY A 228 12.27 8.25 11.40
CA GLY A 228 11.71 7.06 12.05
C GLY A 228 10.49 7.30 12.94
N ARG A 229 9.93 8.51 12.97
CA ARG A 229 8.75 8.89 13.77
C ARG A 229 7.67 9.50 12.89
N ILE A 230 6.41 9.41 13.30
CA ILE A 230 5.32 10.17 12.68
C ILE A 230 5.42 11.62 13.16
N ALA A 231 5.74 12.53 12.25
CA ALA A 231 5.82 13.97 12.52
C ALA A 231 4.45 14.65 12.47
N ALA A 232 3.54 14.16 11.65
CA ALA A 232 2.15 14.57 11.57
C ALA A 232 1.30 13.47 10.94
N ASP A 233 0.02 13.39 11.32
CA ASP A 233 -0.96 12.44 10.79
C ASP A 233 -2.35 13.10 10.81
N GLY A 234 -3.04 13.14 9.67
CA GLY A 234 -4.35 13.77 9.56
C GLY A 234 -4.77 14.04 8.12
N PRO A 235 -5.89 14.75 7.92
CA PRO A 235 -6.35 15.16 6.58
C PRO A 235 -5.27 15.92 5.81
N PRO A 236 -5.15 15.74 4.48
CA PRO A 236 -4.08 16.36 3.68
C PRO A 236 -3.94 17.86 3.90
N ARG A 237 -5.04 18.61 3.92
CA ARG A 237 -5.03 20.08 4.11
C ARG A 237 -4.50 20.54 5.46
N GLN A 238 -4.61 19.69 6.50
CA GLN A 238 -4.11 20.01 7.84
C GLN A 238 -2.64 19.62 8.01
N VAL A 239 -2.20 18.61 7.29
CA VAL A 239 -0.86 18.02 7.43
C VAL A 239 0.12 18.59 6.42
N LEU A 240 -0.28 18.72 5.15
CA LEU A 240 0.61 19.21 4.11
C LEU A 240 0.65 20.75 4.14
N THR A 241 1.36 21.31 5.11
CA THR A 241 1.56 22.76 5.26
C THR A 241 2.96 23.17 4.83
N THR A 242 3.11 24.44 4.41
CA THR A 242 4.40 25.03 4.04
C THR A 242 5.44 24.85 5.15
N GLU A 243 5.06 25.09 6.41
CA GLU A 243 5.95 25.03 7.58
C GLU A 243 6.43 23.61 7.83
N LEU A 244 5.50 22.63 7.87
CA LEU A 244 5.83 21.24 8.13
C LEU A 244 6.71 20.68 7.01
N LEU A 245 6.30 20.89 5.75
CA LEU A 245 7.02 20.33 4.60
C LEU A 245 8.41 20.95 4.43
N THR A 246 8.55 22.28 4.61
CA THR A 246 9.86 22.95 4.59
C THR A 246 10.80 22.38 5.64
N ARG A 247 10.29 22.12 6.86
CA ARG A 247 11.08 21.53 7.94
C ARG A 247 11.48 20.08 7.62
N VAL A 248 10.51 19.24 7.25
CA VAL A 248 10.70 17.80 7.04
C VAL A 248 11.60 17.52 5.85
N TYR A 249 11.39 18.24 4.74
CA TYR A 249 12.18 18.04 3.51
C TYR A 249 13.46 18.87 3.47
N ARG A 250 13.68 19.77 4.48
CA ARG A 250 14.85 20.65 4.58
C ARG A 250 15.08 21.47 3.31
N HIS A 251 14.00 21.86 2.67
CA HIS A 251 13.98 22.68 1.47
C HIS A 251 12.73 23.56 1.51
N PRO A 252 12.82 24.85 1.12
CA PRO A 252 11.65 25.71 1.07
C PRO A 252 10.58 25.13 0.13
N VAL A 253 9.38 24.98 0.66
CA VAL A 253 8.21 24.45 -0.05
C VAL A 253 7.08 25.47 0.08
N GLU A 254 6.35 25.71 -0.98
CA GLU A 254 5.10 26.46 -0.98
C GLU A 254 3.91 25.51 -1.15
N VAL A 255 2.88 25.73 -0.35
CA VAL A 255 1.61 25.02 -0.45
C VAL A 255 0.53 26.02 -0.79
N LEU A 256 -0.10 25.82 -1.94
CA LEU A 256 -1.06 26.75 -2.52
C LEU A 256 -2.34 26.00 -2.91
N ASP A 257 -3.47 26.71 -2.94
CA ASP A 257 -4.68 26.19 -3.56
C ASP A 257 -4.71 26.54 -5.05
N HIS A 258 -5.00 25.56 -5.90
CA HIS A 258 -5.18 25.79 -7.33
C HIS A 258 -6.38 26.73 -7.56
N PRO A 259 -6.21 27.88 -8.27
CA PRO A 259 -7.20 28.95 -8.29
C PRO A 259 -8.55 28.57 -8.91
N VAL A 260 -8.58 27.51 -9.74
CA VAL A 260 -9.81 27.05 -10.41
C VAL A 260 -10.40 25.83 -9.73
N THR A 261 -9.56 24.84 -9.37
CA THR A 261 -10.04 23.53 -8.86
C THR A 261 -10.06 23.46 -7.33
N GLY A 262 -9.37 24.38 -6.64
CA GLY A 262 -9.16 24.32 -5.20
C GLY A 262 -8.28 23.14 -4.74
N ALA A 263 -7.66 22.40 -5.67
CA ALA A 263 -6.74 21.33 -5.33
C ALA A 263 -5.49 21.88 -4.66
N GLN A 264 -5.00 21.20 -3.64
CA GLN A 264 -3.78 21.56 -2.95
C GLN A 264 -2.55 21.29 -3.84
N LEU A 265 -1.74 22.31 -4.09
CA LEU A 265 -0.50 22.23 -4.83
C LEU A 265 0.68 22.33 -3.87
N VAL A 266 1.62 21.42 -4.00
CA VAL A 266 2.86 21.41 -3.22
C VAL A 266 4.03 21.63 -4.17
N LEU A 267 4.69 22.77 -4.05
CA LEU A 267 5.72 23.21 -4.99
C LEU A 267 7.04 23.49 -4.26
N PRO A 268 8.17 22.93 -4.74
CA PRO A 268 9.47 23.35 -4.22
C PRO A 268 9.78 24.77 -4.69
N VAL A 269 10.26 25.64 -3.79
CA VAL A 269 10.74 26.96 -4.14
C VAL A 269 12.03 26.84 -4.94
N ARG A 270 11.98 27.29 -6.19
CA ARG A 270 13.15 27.33 -7.09
C ARG A 270 13.67 28.75 -7.18
N ARG A 271 14.94 28.95 -6.91
CA ARG A 271 15.64 30.22 -7.11
C ARG A 271 16.20 30.31 -8.52
#